data_c88740d7be34abee669516ab2108ec34
#
_entry.id   c88740d7be34abee669516ab2108ec34
#
_cell.length_a   1.000
_cell.length_b   1.000
_cell.length_c   1.000
_cell.angle_alpha   90.00
_cell.angle_beta   90.00
_cell.angle_gamma   90.00
#
_symmetry.space_group_name_H-M   'P 1'
#
loop_
_entity.id
_entity.type
_entity.pdbx_description
1 polymer ?
#
loop_
_entity_poly.entity_id
_entity_poly.type
_entity_poly.pdbx_seq_one_letter_code
_entity_poly.pdbx_strand_id
1 'polypeptide(L)'
;MGTGGGIGYTAENNNNFFDIGVEVETMIQAAQKKGKKILIGIDEVSKSEEMIKFASEYGRWLRAGYPVYFVCTGLYENIQELSNVKNLTFFRRAATVKTEPLNMIRMTEMYKSKLDIDSNEAREMAKITKGYAYAFQELGVLYFKKKLDELLEDILPKLKAELFAYSYEKIWEEMTEMDRFLAGLLTEKEEYKREEVLKLMGEKSGSYSMYRDRLIKRGILNSRQGYILSLIHI
;
A
#
# COMPACT_ATOMS: atom_id res chain seq x y z
N MET A 1 -26.05 -13.34 3.84
CA MET A 1 -26.47 -11.94 3.62
C MET A 1 -26.10 -11.15 4.86
N GLY A 2 -25.02 -10.37 4.79
CA GLY A 2 -24.57 -9.52 5.88
C GLY A 2 -25.20 -8.15 5.71
N THR A 3 -26.03 -7.75 6.65
CA THR A 3 -26.57 -6.39 6.73
C THR A 3 -25.50 -5.48 7.34
N GLY A 4 -24.81 -4.71 6.51
CA GLY A 4 -23.95 -3.63 6.94
C GLY A 4 -24.82 -2.47 7.43
N GLY A 5 -24.93 -2.29 8.74
CA GLY A 5 -25.52 -1.11 9.35
C GLY A 5 -24.47 -0.01 9.47
N GLY A 6 -24.47 0.96 8.57
CA GLY A 6 -23.72 2.18 8.73
C GLY A 6 -24.40 3.11 9.72
N ILE A 7 -23.73 3.46 10.81
CA ILE A 7 -24.19 4.51 11.74
C ILE A 7 -23.58 5.82 11.27
N GLY A 8 -24.39 6.65 10.60
CA GLY A 8 -24.01 8.02 10.28
C GLY A 8 -24.35 8.93 11.45
N TYR A 9 -23.36 9.61 12.02
CA TYR A 9 -23.58 10.64 13.01
C TYR A 9 -23.64 12.01 12.32
N THR A 10 -24.79 12.69 12.43
CA THR A 10 -24.89 14.15 12.25
C THR A 10 -24.63 14.79 13.61
N ALA A 11 -23.58 15.61 13.69
CA ALA A 11 -23.27 16.38 14.89
C ALA A 11 -24.27 17.51 15.04
N GLU A 12 -25.34 17.32 15.82
CA GLU A 12 -26.10 18.41 16.43
C GLU A 12 -25.53 18.69 17.82
N ASN A 13 -25.19 19.97 18.04
CA ASN A 13 -24.72 20.51 19.31
C ASN A 13 -25.71 20.22 20.44
N ASN A 14 -25.49 19.18 21.19
CA ASN A 14 -26.02 19.04 22.54
C ASN A 14 -24.88 18.65 23.48
N ASN A 15 -24.68 19.41 24.54
CA ASN A 15 -23.65 19.26 25.59
C ASN A 15 -23.80 17.97 26.43
N ASN A 16 -23.90 16.83 25.80
CA ASN A 16 -23.61 15.54 26.39
C ASN A 16 -22.21 15.16 25.96
N PHE A 17 -21.26 15.17 26.88
CA PHE A 17 -19.95 14.58 26.68
C PHE A 17 -20.14 13.08 26.43
N PHE A 18 -20.41 12.70 25.19
CA PHE A 18 -20.35 11.32 24.75
C PHE A 18 -18.89 10.91 24.72
N ASP A 19 -18.45 10.18 25.74
CA ASP A 19 -17.14 9.54 25.69
C ASP A 19 -17.24 8.31 24.78
N ILE A 20 -16.85 8.49 23.52
CA ILE A 20 -16.83 7.43 22.50
C ILE A 20 -16.09 6.19 23.03
N GLY A 21 -15.06 6.38 23.86
CA GLY A 21 -14.30 5.28 24.46
C GLY A 21 -15.16 4.40 25.36
N VAL A 22 -16.04 5.02 26.18
CA VAL A 22 -16.96 4.31 27.08
C VAL A 22 -18.03 3.55 26.29
N GLU A 23 -18.56 4.14 25.22
CA GLU A 23 -19.55 3.46 24.37
C GLU A 23 -18.96 2.26 23.65
N VAL A 24 -17.80 2.42 23.04
CA VAL A 24 -17.10 1.31 22.37
C VAL A 24 -16.80 0.20 23.37
N GLU A 25 -16.35 0.52 24.58
CA GLU A 25 -16.11 -0.50 25.61
C GLU A 25 -17.39 -1.22 26.03
N THR A 26 -18.51 -0.50 26.15
CA THR A 26 -19.82 -1.10 26.43
C THR A 26 -20.25 -2.07 25.35
N MET A 27 -20.02 -1.73 24.07
CA MET A 27 -20.28 -2.62 22.94
C MET A 27 -19.38 -3.86 22.99
N ILE A 28 -18.11 -3.70 23.34
CA ILE A 28 -17.14 -4.81 23.49
C ILE A 28 -17.60 -5.76 24.59
N GLN A 29 -18.01 -5.25 25.73
CA GLN A 29 -18.52 -6.05 26.85
C GLN A 29 -19.80 -6.79 26.48
N ALA A 30 -20.71 -6.14 25.75
CA ALA A 30 -21.94 -6.78 25.26
C ALA A 30 -21.64 -7.93 24.27
N ALA A 31 -20.64 -7.76 23.39
CA ALA A 31 -20.19 -8.79 22.49
C ALA A 31 -19.53 -9.96 23.24
N GLN A 32 -18.70 -9.68 24.24
CA GLN A 32 -18.06 -10.67 25.09
C GLN A 32 -19.09 -11.54 25.83
N LYS A 33 -20.11 -10.90 26.43
CA LYS A 33 -21.20 -11.62 27.10
C LYS A 33 -21.95 -12.58 26.16
N LYS A 34 -21.97 -12.29 24.87
CA LYS A 34 -22.56 -13.13 23.81
C LYS A 34 -21.57 -14.13 23.21
N GLY A 35 -20.36 -14.28 23.77
CA GLY A 35 -19.32 -15.15 23.25
C GLY A 35 -18.76 -14.72 21.88
N LYS A 36 -18.97 -13.48 21.46
CA LYS A 36 -18.53 -12.94 20.18
C LYS A 36 -17.14 -12.33 20.28
N LYS A 37 -16.41 -12.39 19.18
CA LYS A 37 -15.12 -11.71 18.98
C LYS A 37 -15.34 -10.48 18.10
N ILE A 38 -14.57 -9.43 18.34
CA ILE A 38 -14.62 -8.20 17.55
C ILE A 38 -13.32 -8.10 16.76
N LEU A 39 -13.41 -7.84 15.47
CA LEU A 39 -12.29 -7.51 14.60
C LEU A 39 -12.46 -6.05 14.15
N ILE A 40 -11.47 -5.23 14.46
CA ILE A 40 -11.38 -3.84 14.02
C ILE A 40 -10.38 -3.77 12.89
N GLY A 41 -10.81 -3.29 11.72
CA GLY A 41 -9.95 -3.02 10.57
C GLY A 41 -9.82 -1.52 10.34
N ILE A 42 -8.58 -1.02 10.22
CA ILE A 42 -8.31 0.37 9.86
C ILE A 42 -7.37 0.35 8.65
N ASP A 43 -7.80 0.98 7.59
CA ASP A 43 -7.01 1.12 6.37
C ASP A 43 -6.23 2.44 6.38
N GLU A 44 -5.07 2.47 5.74
CA GLU A 44 -4.20 3.64 5.59
C GLU A 44 -3.85 4.34 6.92
N VAL A 45 -3.47 3.59 7.95
CA VAL A 45 -3.10 4.19 9.22
C VAL A 45 -1.89 5.12 9.09
N SER A 46 -1.96 6.25 9.80
CA SER A 46 -0.85 7.20 9.95
C SER A 46 -0.68 7.59 11.41
N LYS A 47 0.43 8.23 11.74
CA LYS A 47 0.68 8.77 13.08
C LYS A 47 -0.13 10.04 13.29
N SER A 48 -1.44 9.90 13.58
CA SER A 48 -2.32 10.97 14.00
C SER A 48 -2.61 10.90 15.50
N GLU A 49 -3.13 11.98 16.08
CA GLU A 49 -3.55 11.98 17.50
C GLU A 49 -4.68 10.98 17.74
N GLU A 50 -5.62 10.86 16.82
CA GLU A 50 -6.76 9.94 16.88
C GLU A 50 -6.27 8.49 16.86
N MET A 51 -5.31 8.17 15.97
CA MET A 51 -4.74 6.83 15.91
C MET A 51 -3.94 6.48 17.17
N ILE A 52 -3.24 7.44 17.75
CA ILE A 52 -2.52 7.26 19.02
C ILE A 52 -3.51 7.03 20.16
N LYS A 53 -4.60 7.81 20.24
CA LYS A 53 -5.69 7.61 21.22
C LYS A 53 -6.33 6.23 21.06
N PHE A 54 -6.74 5.88 19.84
CA PHE A 54 -7.30 4.55 19.55
C PHE A 54 -6.36 3.43 19.99
N ALA A 55 -5.08 3.52 19.62
CA ALA A 55 -4.10 2.52 19.97
C ALA A 55 -3.86 2.40 21.49
N SER A 56 -3.96 3.50 22.22
CA SER A 56 -3.90 3.50 23.69
C SER A 56 -5.09 2.76 24.30
N GLU A 57 -6.31 3.05 23.83
CA GLU A 57 -7.54 2.37 24.24
C GLU A 57 -7.51 0.88 23.88
N TYR A 58 -7.08 0.54 22.66
CA TYR A 58 -6.90 -0.85 22.27
C TYR A 58 -5.93 -1.60 23.18
N GLY A 59 -4.83 -0.95 23.55
CA GLY A 59 -3.88 -1.51 24.54
C GLY A 59 -4.52 -1.72 25.92
N ARG A 60 -5.48 -0.88 26.33
CA ARG A 60 -6.27 -1.05 27.56
C ARG A 60 -7.21 -2.25 27.45
N TRP A 61 -7.92 -2.40 26.32
CA TRP A 61 -8.81 -3.54 26.08
C TRP A 61 -8.06 -4.88 26.06
N LEU A 62 -6.87 -4.92 25.47
CA LEU A 62 -6.02 -6.10 25.50
C LEU A 62 -5.65 -6.50 26.93
N ARG A 63 -5.27 -5.53 27.79
CA ARG A 63 -4.94 -5.80 29.20
C ARG A 63 -6.15 -6.25 30.01
N ALA A 64 -7.34 -5.77 29.66
CA ALA A 64 -8.59 -6.20 30.26
C ALA A 64 -9.07 -7.59 29.78
N GLY A 65 -8.37 -8.21 28.84
CA GLY A 65 -8.70 -9.52 28.32
C GLY A 65 -9.94 -9.54 27.41
N TYR A 66 -10.31 -8.43 26.83
CA TYR A 66 -11.43 -8.38 25.89
C TYR A 66 -11.12 -9.09 24.58
N PRO A 67 -12.12 -9.75 23.97
CA PRO A 67 -11.95 -10.50 22.73
C PRO A 67 -11.94 -9.57 21.50
N VAL A 68 -11.06 -8.59 21.49
CA VAL A 68 -10.90 -7.60 20.42
C VAL A 68 -9.61 -7.87 19.66
N TYR A 69 -9.72 -7.92 18.36
CA TYR A 69 -8.62 -8.11 17.42
C TYR A 69 -8.50 -6.88 16.54
N PHE A 70 -7.30 -6.51 16.19
CA PHE A 70 -7.02 -5.34 15.37
C PHE A 70 -6.15 -5.73 14.18
N VAL A 71 -6.53 -5.25 12.99
CA VAL A 71 -5.74 -5.32 11.78
C VAL A 71 -5.69 -3.93 11.16
N CYS A 72 -4.53 -3.51 10.74
CA CYS A 72 -4.39 -2.26 10.02
C CYS A 72 -3.49 -2.42 8.80
N THR A 73 -3.74 -1.59 7.81
CA THR A 73 -2.86 -1.40 6.66
C THR A 73 -2.27 0.01 6.71
N GLY A 74 -1.16 0.22 6.02
CA GLY A 74 -0.53 1.52 5.94
C GLY A 74 0.81 1.44 5.24
N LEU A 75 1.33 2.60 4.87
CA LEU A 75 2.69 2.71 4.35
C LEU A 75 3.69 2.24 5.41
N TYR A 76 4.77 1.64 4.96
CA TYR A 76 5.80 1.12 5.84
C TYR A 76 6.31 2.17 6.86
N GLU A 77 6.50 3.40 6.42
CA GLU A 77 6.96 4.51 7.25
C GLU A 77 5.95 4.85 8.33
N ASN A 78 4.67 4.94 8.00
CA ASN A 78 3.58 5.21 8.94
C ASN A 78 3.48 4.12 10.02
N ILE A 79 3.57 2.85 9.62
CA ILE A 79 3.58 1.72 10.56
C ILE A 79 4.82 1.78 11.47
N GLN A 80 5.98 2.13 10.94
CA GLN A 80 7.21 2.29 11.73
C GLN A 80 7.10 3.45 12.71
N GLU A 81 6.54 4.59 12.30
CA GLU A 81 6.33 5.74 13.17
C GLU A 81 5.38 5.40 14.33
N LEU A 82 4.25 4.74 14.04
CA LEU A 82 3.33 4.26 15.07
C LEU A 82 4.02 3.27 16.03
N SER A 83 4.83 2.36 15.51
CA SER A 83 5.58 1.39 16.31
C SER A 83 6.61 2.03 17.25
N ASN A 84 7.07 3.24 16.93
CA ASN A 84 8.03 4.00 17.73
C ASN A 84 7.38 4.92 18.77
N VAL A 85 6.04 5.06 18.75
CA VAL A 85 5.33 5.84 19.77
C VAL A 85 5.49 5.17 21.14
N LYS A 86 5.87 5.96 22.15
CA LYS A 86 5.94 5.50 23.54
C LYS A 86 4.59 4.89 23.95
N ASN A 87 4.62 3.78 24.65
CA ASN A 87 3.44 3.05 25.16
C ASN A 87 2.63 2.26 24.12
N LEU A 88 2.96 2.30 22.83
CA LEU A 88 2.32 1.45 21.82
C LEU A 88 3.15 0.18 21.51
N THR A 89 3.72 -0.43 22.54
CA THR A 89 4.63 -1.58 22.42
C THR A 89 3.99 -2.80 21.77
N PHE A 90 2.67 -2.91 21.76
CA PHE A 90 1.97 -4.01 21.10
C PHE A 90 2.13 -3.96 19.57
N PHE A 91 2.26 -2.79 18.95
CA PHE A 91 2.56 -2.65 17.51
C PHE A 91 3.87 -3.34 17.13
N ARG A 92 4.90 -3.23 17.97
CA ARG A 92 6.20 -3.90 17.72
C ARG A 92 6.12 -5.41 17.80
N ARG A 93 5.12 -5.94 18.52
CA ARG A 93 4.91 -7.38 18.71
C ARG A 93 3.83 -7.95 17.82
N ALA A 94 3.12 -7.10 17.08
CA ALA A 94 2.11 -7.52 16.13
C ALA A 94 2.75 -8.26 14.96
N ALA A 95 2.05 -9.27 14.46
CA ALA A 95 2.44 -9.92 13.23
C ALA A 95 2.39 -8.92 12.07
N THR A 96 3.45 -8.87 11.29
CA THR A 96 3.55 -7.97 10.14
C THR A 96 3.56 -8.79 8.85
N VAL A 97 2.66 -8.44 7.94
CA VAL A 97 2.62 -8.98 6.59
C VAL A 97 3.06 -7.88 5.64
N LYS A 98 4.12 -8.11 4.90
CA LYS A 98 4.55 -7.22 3.82
C LYS A 98 3.86 -7.65 2.54
N THR A 99 3.26 -6.70 1.84
CA THR A 99 2.76 -6.95 0.49
C THR A 99 3.95 -6.94 -0.48
N GLU A 100 3.95 -7.91 -1.38
CA GLU A 100 4.97 -8.05 -2.43
C GLU A 100 4.31 -7.87 -3.81
N PRO A 101 5.09 -7.59 -4.85
CA PRO A 101 4.56 -7.59 -6.21
C PRO A 101 3.80 -8.87 -6.53
N LEU A 102 2.74 -8.76 -7.31
CA LEU A 102 1.93 -9.91 -7.72
C LEU A 102 2.79 -10.93 -8.49
N ASN A 103 2.50 -12.21 -8.27
CA ASN A 103 3.21 -13.28 -8.92
C ASN A 103 2.91 -13.33 -10.42
N MET A 104 3.94 -13.30 -11.27
CA MET A 104 3.85 -13.26 -12.72
C MET A 104 3.04 -14.43 -13.30
N ILE A 105 3.23 -15.64 -12.79
CA ILE A 105 2.53 -16.83 -13.27
C ILE A 105 1.03 -16.71 -13.00
N ARG A 106 0.67 -16.31 -11.77
CA ARG A 106 -0.74 -16.12 -11.40
C ARG A 106 -1.41 -15.01 -12.19
N MET A 107 -0.71 -13.91 -12.46
CA MET A 107 -1.24 -12.83 -13.31
C MET A 107 -1.50 -13.33 -14.74
N THR A 108 -0.55 -14.08 -15.32
CA THR A 108 -0.71 -14.68 -16.64
C THR A 108 -1.93 -15.60 -16.71
N GLU A 109 -2.06 -16.51 -15.73
CA GLU A 109 -3.22 -17.41 -15.64
C GLU A 109 -4.54 -16.66 -15.51
N MET A 110 -4.55 -15.58 -14.73
CA MET A 110 -5.74 -14.77 -14.51
C MET A 110 -6.15 -14.00 -15.76
N TYR A 111 -5.23 -13.36 -16.47
CA TYR A 111 -5.51 -12.72 -17.75
C TYR A 111 -6.03 -13.73 -18.77
N LYS A 112 -5.32 -14.86 -18.93
CA LYS A 112 -5.75 -15.93 -19.83
C LYS A 112 -7.19 -16.38 -19.55
N SER A 113 -7.52 -16.64 -18.30
CA SER A 113 -8.83 -17.19 -17.92
C SER A 113 -9.95 -16.17 -17.95
N LYS A 114 -9.66 -14.88 -17.67
CA LYS A 114 -10.68 -13.83 -17.56
C LYS A 114 -10.92 -13.08 -18.86
N LEU A 115 -9.92 -12.99 -19.72
CA LEU A 115 -10.01 -12.27 -20.98
C LEU A 115 -10.12 -13.21 -22.19
N ASP A 116 -10.06 -14.52 -21.97
CA ASP A 116 -10.10 -15.56 -23.02
C ASP A 116 -9.05 -15.33 -24.13
N ILE A 117 -7.81 -15.05 -23.71
CA ILE A 117 -6.67 -14.77 -24.60
C ILE A 117 -5.63 -15.89 -24.55
N ASP A 118 -4.75 -15.92 -25.52
CA ASP A 118 -3.68 -16.91 -25.53
C ASP A 118 -2.61 -16.66 -24.44
N SER A 119 -1.78 -17.69 -24.19
CA SER A 119 -0.79 -17.66 -23.10
C SER A 119 0.36 -16.68 -23.37
N ASN A 120 0.66 -16.34 -24.62
CA ASN A 120 1.74 -15.40 -24.93
C ASN A 120 1.29 -13.97 -24.68
N GLU A 121 0.11 -13.61 -25.15
CA GLU A 121 -0.50 -12.31 -24.93
C GLU A 121 -0.74 -12.06 -23.43
N ALA A 122 -1.29 -13.04 -22.71
CA ALA A 122 -1.45 -12.97 -21.26
C ALA A 122 -0.13 -12.75 -20.51
N ARG A 123 0.95 -13.38 -20.98
CA ARG A 123 2.29 -13.22 -20.41
C ARG A 123 2.87 -11.83 -20.69
N GLU A 124 2.71 -11.32 -21.90
CA GLU A 124 3.15 -9.96 -22.23
C GLU A 124 2.41 -8.92 -21.40
N MET A 125 1.09 -9.03 -21.26
CA MET A 125 0.31 -8.17 -20.36
C MET A 125 0.83 -8.23 -18.91
N ALA A 126 1.10 -9.44 -18.39
CA ALA A 126 1.62 -9.60 -17.03
C ALA A 126 3.01 -8.97 -16.87
N LYS A 127 3.90 -9.07 -17.87
CA LYS A 127 5.22 -8.43 -17.87
C LYS A 127 5.14 -6.91 -17.83
N ILE A 128 4.21 -6.32 -18.59
CA ILE A 128 4.01 -4.86 -18.64
C ILE A 128 3.72 -4.32 -17.24
N THR A 129 2.90 -5.01 -16.44
CA THR A 129 2.47 -4.55 -15.12
C THR A 129 3.52 -4.76 -14.01
N LYS A 130 4.58 -5.52 -14.28
CA LYS A 130 5.69 -5.81 -13.34
C LYS A 130 5.26 -6.24 -11.93
N GLY A 131 4.05 -6.78 -11.80
CA GLY A 131 3.48 -7.19 -10.52
C GLY A 131 2.78 -6.07 -9.74
N TYR A 132 2.68 -4.87 -10.28
CA TYR A 132 1.95 -3.79 -9.65
C TYR A 132 0.44 -4.03 -9.74
N ALA A 133 -0.22 -4.19 -8.58
CA ALA A 133 -1.60 -4.66 -8.51
C ALA A 133 -2.59 -3.75 -9.23
N TYR A 134 -2.44 -2.41 -9.08
CA TYR A 134 -3.30 -1.45 -9.77
C TYR A 134 -3.10 -1.50 -11.29
N ALA A 135 -1.84 -1.53 -11.76
CA ALA A 135 -1.56 -1.67 -13.19
C ALA A 135 -2.12 -2.98 -13.77
N PHE A 136 -2.05 -4.07 -13.01
CA PHE A 136 -2.62 -5.36 -13.41
C PHE A 136 -4.13 -5.26 -13.61
N GLN A 137 -4.85 -4.64 -12.68
CA GLN A 137 -6.29 -4.48 -12.79
C GLN A 137 -6.67 -3.54 -13.93
N GLU A 138 -6.02 -2.37 -14.01
CA GLU A 138 -6.34 -1.36 -15.01
C GLU A 138 -6.05 -1.83 -16.43
N LEU A 139 -4.90 -2.49 -16.65
CA LEU A 139 -4.60 -3.09 -17.95
C LEU A 139 -5.66 -4.13 -18.33
N GLY A 140 -6.11 -4.95 -17.39
CA GLY A 140 -7.18 -5.92 -17.62
C GLY A 140 -8.50 -5.26 -18.02
N VAL A 141 -8.88 -4.16 -17.37
CA VAL A 141 -10.07 -3.38 -17.68
C VAL A 141 -9.97 -2.72 -19.06
N LEU A 142 -8.83 -2.10 -19.37
CA LEU A 142 -8.58 -1.47 -20.67
C LEU A 142 -8.61 -2.51 -21.80
N TYR A 143 -7.98 -3.65 -21.58
CA TYR A 143 -7.98 -4.73 -22.55
C TYR A 143 -9.39 -5.28 -22.79
N PHE A 144 -10.17 -5.50 -21.74
CA PHE A 144 -11.55 -5.95 -21.85
C PHE A 144 -12.45 -4.96 -22.61
N LYS A 145 -12.19 -3.66 -22.45
CA LYS A 145 -12.95 -2.58 -23.11
C LYS A 145 -12.43 -2.21 -24.50
N LYS A 146 -11.26 -2.72 -24.92
CA LYS A 146 -10.69 -2.37 -26.20
C LYS A 146 -11.59 -2.81 -27.37
N LYS A 147 -11.51 -2.09 -28.47
CA LYS A 147 -12.19 -2.48 -29.70
C LYS A 147 -11.50 -3.71 -30.33
N LEU A 148 -12.22 -4.40 -31.21
CA LEU A 148 -11.71 -5.62 -31.86
C LEU A 148 -10.46 -5.37 -32.73
N ASP A 149 -10.33 -4.18 -33.28
CA ASP A 149 -9.22 -3.73 -34.13
C ASP A 149 -8.07 -3.05 -33.35
N GLU A 150 -8.24 -2.80 -32.05
CA GLU A 150 -7.18 -2.25 -31.20
C GLU A 150 -6.22 -3.36 -30.74
N LEU A 151 -4.91 -3.10 -30.84
CA LEU A 151 -3.86 -3.97 -30.32
C LEU A 151 -3.55 -3.64 -28.86
N LEU A 152 -2.78 -4.52 -28.19
CA LEU A 152 -2.29 -4.27 -26.83
C LEU A 152 -1.52 -2.94 -26.74
N GLU A 153 -0.70 -2.65 -27.75
CA GLU A 153 0.14 -1.44 -27.81
C GLU A 153 -0.69 -0.15 -27.87
N ASP A 154 -1.88 -0.18 -28.47
CA ASP A 154 -2.76 0.98 -28.61
C ASP A 154 -3.40 1.42 -27.28
N ILE A 155 -3.49 0.49 -26.31
CA ILE A 155 -4.06 0.78 -24.99
C ILE A 155 -3.00 1.19 -23.96
N LEU A 156 -1.70 0.98 -24.22
CA LEU A 156 -0.63 1.34 -23.28
C LEU A 156 -0.56 2.84 -22.98
N PRO A 157 -0.77 3.77 -23.92
CA PRO A 157 -0.83 5.20 -23.57
C PRO A 157 -1.96 5.54 -22.61
N LYS A 158 -3.12 4.89 -22.71
CA LYS A 158 -4.25 5.04 -21.79
C LYS A 158 -3.86 4.50 -20.41
N LEU A 159 -3.24 3.31 -20.33
CA LEU A 159 -2.74 2.76 -19.08
C LEU A 159 -1.76 3.72 -18.39
N LYS A 160 -0.80 4.28 -19.13
CA LYS A 160 0.16 5.24 -18.58
C LYS A 160 -0.51 6.47 -18.01
N ALA A 161 -1.50 7.02 -18.70
CA ALA A 161 -2.26 8.18 -18.25
C ALA A 161 -3.02 7.89 -16.93
N GLU A 162 -3.68 6.73 -16.84
CA GLU A 162 -4.40 6.30 -15.63
C GLU A 162 -3.45 6.07 -14.45
N LEU A 163 -2.33 5.37 -14.69
CA LEU A 163 -1.32 5.15 -13.65
C LEU A 163 -0.71 6.46 -13.16
N PHE A 164 -0.47 7.41 -14.05
CA PHE A 164 0.04 8.73 -13.67
C PHE A 164 -0.97 9.47 -12.79
N ALA A 165 -2.21 9.62 -13.24
CA ALA A 165 -3.24 10.39 -12.57
C ALA A 165 -3.62 9.83 -11.19
N TYR A 166 -3.73 8.50 -11.06
CA TYR A 166 -4.27 7.87 -9.84
C TYR A 166 -3.22 7.28 -8.90
N SER A 167 -1.96 7.18 -9.32
CA SER A 167 -0.92 6.54 -8.52
C SER A 167 0.38 7.33 -8.47
N TYR A 168 0.98 7.61 -9.60
CA TYR A 168 2.34 8.14 -9.62
C TYR A 168 2.41 9.62 -9.23
N GLU A 169 1.42 10.43 -9.57
CA GLU A 169 1.37 11.84 -9.19
C GLU A 169 1.42 12.00 -7.68
N LYS A 170 0.57 11.27 -6.94
CA LYS A 170 0.57 11.29 -5.49
C LYS A 170 1.90 10.81 -4.89
N ILE A 171 2.45 9.69 -5.40
CA ILE A 171 3.75 9.18 -4.94
C ILE A 171 4.85 10.21 -5.18
N TRP A 172 4.81 10.86 -6.35
CA TRP A 172 5.79 11.88 -6.71
C TRP A 172 5.71 13.12 -5.84
N GLU A 173 4.49 13.58 -5.49
CA GLU A 173 4.28 14.70 -4.58
C GLU A 173 4.83 14.44 -3.17
N GLU A 174 4.70 13.23 -2.68
CA GLU A 174 5.21 12.81 -1.37
C GLU A 174 6.73 12.59 -1.33
N MET A 175 7.40 12.55 -2.47
CA MET A 175 8.85 12.40 -2.56
C MET A 175 9.59 13.69 -2.21
N THR A 176 10.70 13.56 -1.48
CA THR A 176 11.64 14.65 -1.32
C THR A 176 12.37 14.94 -2.63
N GLU A 177 12.97 16.14 -2.75
CA GLU A 177 13.79 16.49 -3.93
C GLU A 177 14.88 15.45 -4.22
N MET A 178 15.51 14.90 -3.18
CA MET A 178 16.55 13.89 -3.35
C MET A 178 16.01 12.52 -3.75
N ASP A 179 14.78 12.15 -3.32
CA ASP A 179 14.12 10.96 -3.80
C ASP A 179 13.80 11.09 -5.29
N ARG A 180 13.22 12.23 -5.68
CA ARG A 180 12.92 12.54 -7.10
C ARG A 180 14.18 12.57 -7.95
N PHE A 181 15.26 13.17 -7.43
CA PHE A 181 16.55 13.18 -8.10
C PHE A 181 17.08 11.77 -8.34
N LEU A 182 17.12 10.92 -7.31
CA LEU A 182 17.59 9.54 -7.46
C LEU A 182 16.67 8.73 -8.37
N ALA A 183 15.35 8.84 -8.23
CA ALA A 183 14.41 8.17 -9.10
C ALA A 183 14.59 8.60 -10.56
N GLY A 184 14.76 9.90 -10.82
CA GLY A 184 15.00 10.45 -12.16
C GLY A 184 16.28 9.96 -12.83
N LEU A 185 17.34 9.70 -12.06
CA LEU A 185 18.57 9.11 -12.61
C LEU A 185 18.40 7.67 -13.10
N LEU A 186 17.36 6.97 -12.64
CA LEU A 186 17.14 5.55 -12.89
C LEU A 186 16.04 5.29 -13.92
N THR A 187 15.77 6.25 -14.82
CA THR A 187 14.70 6.16 -15.82
C THR A 187 15.13 5.57 -17.16
N GLU A 188 16.41 5.53 -17.47
CA GLU A 188 16.89 5.11 -18.80
C GLU A 188 17.02 3.60 -18.96
N LYS A 189 17.25 2.87 -17.85
CA LYS A 189 17.48 1.43 -17.84
C LYS A 189 16.65 0.77 -16.74
N GLU A 190 16.30 -0.48 -16.95
CA GLU A 190 15.60 -1.26 -15.91
C GLU A 190 16.51 -1.66 -14.74
N GLU A 191 17.82 -1.80 -15.00
CA GLU A 191 18.80 -2.26 -14.02
C GLU A 191 20.08 -1.42 -14.07
N TYR A 192 20.57 -1.04 -12.89
CA TYR A 192 21.79 -0.25 -12.71
C TYR A 192 22.71 -0.94 -11.70
N LYS A 193 24.02 -0.94 -11.96
CA LYS A 193 25.00 -1.30 -10.94
C LYS A 193 25.11 -0.18 -9.90
N ARG A 194 25.34 -0.54 -8.64
CA ARG A 194 25.53 0.44 -7.56
C ARG A 194 26.58 1.50 -7.92
N GLU A 195 27.71 1.09 -8.50
CA GLU A 195 28.80 2.00 -8.88
C GLU A 195 28.38 3.02 -9.95
N GLU A 196 27.55 2.58 -10.88
CA GLU A 196 26.98 3.41 -11.94
C GLU A 196 26.07 4.51 -11.33
N VAL A 197 25.21 4.13 -10.39
CA VAL A 197 24.33 5.06 -9.69
C VAL A 197 25.13 6.07 -8.87
N LEU A 198 26.16 5.63 -8.14
CA LEU A 198 27.01 6.52 -7.36
C LEU A 198 27.74 7.53 -8.27
N LYS A 199 28.18 7.11 -9.45
CA LYS A 199 28.80 7.98 -10.44
C LYS A 199 27.81 9.02 -11.00
N LEU A 200 26.56 8.61 -11.28
CA LEU A 200 25.51 9.50 -11.73
C LEU A 200 25.11 10.54 -10.65
N MET A 201 25.13 10.14 -9.39
CA MET A 201 24.83 11.05 -8.26
C MET A 201 25.96 12.06 -7.98
N GLY A 202 27.18 11.79 -8.39
CA GLY A 202 28.33 12.68 -8.17
C GLY A 202 28.55 13.03 -6.69
N GLU A 203 28.64 14.33 -6.37
CA GLU A 203 28.82 14.82 -4.99
C GLU A 203 27.73 14.42 -4.02
N LYS A 204 26.52 14.13 -4.50
CA LYS A 204 25.37 13.69 -3.69
C LYS A 204 25.43 12.20 -3.32
N SER A 205 26.44 11.46 -3.77
CA SER A 205 26.59 10.00 -3.56
C SER A 205 26.66 9.57 -2.10
N GLY A 206 27.12 10.44 -1.18
CA GLY A 206 27.20 10.15 0.26
C GLY A 206 25.85 9.81 0.91
N SER A 207 24.77 10.32 0.37
CA SER A 207 23.40 10.07 0.88
C SER A 207 22.65 8.93 0.15
N TYR A 208 23.29 8.28 -0.83
CA TYR A 208 22.70 7.25 -1.67
C TYR A 208 21.97 6.14 -0.89
N SER A 209 22.63 5.56 0.11
CA SER A 209 22.06 4.40 0.83
C SER A 209 20.74 4.74 1.51
N MET A 210 20.62 5.93 2.10
CA MET A 210 19.42 6.39 2.77
C MET A 210 18.25 6.55 1.78
N TYR A 211 18.48 7.22 0.67
CA TYR A 211 17.44 7.46 -0.33
C TYR A 211 17.07 6.21 -1.09
N ARG A 212 18.06 5.36 -1.45
CA ARG A 212 17.81 4.04 -2.01
C ARG A 212 16.89 3.21 -1.12
N ASP A 213 17.20 3.09 0.16
CA ASP A 213 16.44 2.28 1.10
C ASP A 213 15.02 2.81 1.27
N ARG A 214 14.84 4.14 1.23
CA ARG A 214 13.52 4.75 1.25
C ARG A 214 12.71 4.44 0.00
N LEU A 215 13.31 4.56 -1.18
CA LEU A 215 12.64 4.24 -2.45
C LEU A 215 12.31 2.74 -2.59
N ILE A 216 13.16 1.87 -2.04
CA ILE A 216 12.86 0.42 -1.96
C ILE A 216 11.67 0.17 -1.02
N LYS A 217 11.62 0.80 0.13
CA LYS A 217 10.49 0.69 1.08
C LYS A 217 9.19 1.18 0.49
N ARG A 218 9.24 2.20 -0.36
CA ARG A 218 8.08 2.73 -1.10
C ARG A 218 7.70 1.90 -2.33
N GLY A 219 8.44 0.83 -2.64
CA GLY A 219 8.17 -0.02 -3.81
C GLY A 219 8.49 0.63 -5.16
N ILE A 220 9.28 1.71 -5.18
CA ILE A 220 9.68 2.42 -6.41
C ILE A 220 10.92 1.79 -7.01
N LEU A 221 11.81 1.30 -6.16
CA LEU A 221 13.01 0.56 -6.52
C LEU A 221 12.95 -0.85 -5.93
N ASN A 222 13.69 -1.75 -6.54
CA ASN A 222 14.03 -3.05 -5.97
C ASN A 222 15.55 -3.22 -5.98
N SER A 223 16.08 -4.13 -5.18
CA SER A 223 17.52 -4.40 -5.17
C SER A 223 17.81 -5.88 -5.28
N ARG A 224 18.81 -6.24 -6.07
CA ARG A 224 19.30 -7.60 -6.25
C ARG A 224 20.82 -7.57 -6.27
N GLN A 225 21.48 -8.29 -5.33
CA GLN A 225 22.93 -8.49 -5.27
C GLN A 225 23.82 -7.49 -6.08
N GLY A 226 23.94 -6.23 -5.58
CA GLY A 226 24.76 -5.21 -6.22
C GLY A 226 24.10 -4.40 -7.35
N TYR A 227 22.84 -4.73 -7.67
CA TYR A 227 22.05 -4.03 -8.68
C TYR A 227 20.84 -3.34 -8.07
N ILE A 228 20.42 -2.27 -8.70
CA ILE A 228 19.16 -1.56 -8.44
C ILE A 228 18.26 -1.74 -9.65
N LEU A 229 17.04 -2.21 -9.40
CA LEU A 229 16.01 -2.32 -10.42
C LEU A 229 15.03 -1.17 -10.26
N SER A 230 14.81 -0.44 -11.32
CA SER A 230 13.77 0.59 -11.38
C SER A 230 12.43 -0.07 -11.70
N LEU A 231 11.42 0.21 -10.88
CA LEU A 231 10.03 -0.24 -11.10
C LEU A 231 9.18 0.85 -11.79
N ILE A 232 9.77 2.01 -12.07
CA ILE A 232 9.09 3.19 -12.64
C ILE A 232 8.85 3.06 -14.17
N HIS A 233 9.40 2.03 -14.81
CA HIS A 233 9.28 1.83 -16.26
C HIS A 233 8.01 1.06 -16.63
N ILE A 234 6.85 1.60 -16.34
CA ILE A 234 5.59 1.11 -16.91
C ILE A 234 5.15 2.03 -18.04
#